data_cc8a183d2650d7b874ad2ea635452979
#
_entry.id   cc8a183d2650d7b874ad2ea635452979
#
_cell.length_a   1.000
_cell.length_b   1.000
_cell.length_c   1.000
_cell.angle_alpha   90.00
_cell.angle_beta   90.00
_cell.angle_gamma   90.00
#
_symmetry.space_group_name_H-M   'P 1'
#
loop_
_entity.id
_entity.type
_entity.pdbx_description
1 polymer ?
#
loop_
_entity_poly.entity_id
_entity_poly.type
_entity_poly.pdbx_seq_one_letter_code
_entity_poly.pdbx_strand_id
1 'polypeptide(L)'
;MAWTRQYDEPEPQRVNRWLAQSGVCSRREAEGLIGEGLVYIDGERVDDVGRKILPGQTLTLTDKAEGRLEGFTAILNKPVGFVSGQPEPGYTPAVRLLTRAALVGDSVTIPDAQMSLPPLGRLDLDSHGLLILSNDGVLAKAVIGPQSELDKEYIVRVAGRIDEEVLGHLRHGLSLDGRQLRPAKVSVVSNPQSHAGRAGRLALAWG
;
A
#
# COMPACT_ATOMS: atom_id res chain seq x y z
N MET A 1 -23.53 -12.31 -7.17
CA MET A 1 -23.29 -13.27 -8.27
C MET A 1 -21.87 -13.78 -8.13
N ALA A 2 -21.65 -15.09 -8.21
CA ALA A 2 -20.31 -15.65 -8.16
C ALA A 2 -19.45 -15.11 -9.32
N TRP A 3 -18.27 -14.58 -9.02
CA TRP A 3 -17.35 -14.13 -10.05
C TRP A 3 -16.91 -15.31 -10.92
N THR A 4 -17.10 -15.20 -12.22
CA THR A 4 -16.77 -16.27 -13.17
C THR A 4 -16.09 -15.67 -14.39
N ARG A 5 -14.97 -16.28 -14.82
CA ARG A 5 -14.25 -15.84 -16.02
C ARG A 5 -13.54 -17.01 -16.70
N GLN A 6 -13.62 -17.04 -18.02
CA GLN A 6 -12.84 -17.96 -18.86
C GLN A 6 -11.39 -17.49 -18.95
N TYR A 7 -10.47 -18.43 -18.98
CA TYR A 7 -9.04 -18.20 -19.16
C TYR A 7 -8.69 -18.27 -20.65
N ASP A 8 -8.35 -17.12 -21.23
CA ASP A 8 -8.12 -16.96 -22.66
C ASP A 8 -6.63 -16.80 -23.03
N GLU A 9 -5.72 -16.88 -22.03
CA GLU A 9 -4.29 -16.78 -22.29
C GLU A 9 -3.76 -18.08 -22.92
N PRO A 10 -2.73 -18.01 -23.80
CA PRO A 10 -2.25 -19.18 -24.55
C PRO A 10 -1.48 -20.20 -23.71
N GLU A 11 -0.90 -19.79 -22.59
CA GLU A 11 -0.04 -20.60 -21.75
C GLU A 11 -0.67 -20.91 -20.40
N PRO A 12 -0.54 -22.16 -19.87
CA PRO A 12 -1.03 -22.49 -18.54
C PRO A 12 -0.43 -21.61 -17.44
N GLN A 13 -1.26 -21.05 -16.56
CA GLN A 13 -0.82 -20.15 -15.50
C GLN A 13 -1.32 -20.62 -14.13
N ARG A 14 -0.55 -20.34 -13.06
CA ARG A 14 -1.03 -20.59 -11.69
C ARG A 14 -2.28 -19.75 -11.40
N VAL A 15 -3.28 -20.38 -10.78
CA VAL A 15 -4.57 -19.77 -10.42
C VAL A 15 -4.38 -18.49 -9.61
N ASN A 16 -3.55 -18.54 -8.54
CA ASN A 16 -3.29 -17.38 -7.68
C ASN A 16 -2.67 -16.20 -8.45
N ARG A 17 -1.80 -16.49 -9.42
CA ARG A 17 -1.17 -15.46 -10.27
C ARG A 17 -2.19 -14.82 -11.20
N TRP A 18 -3.02 -15.62 -11.84
CA TRP A 18 -4.04 -15.13 -12.77
C TRP A 18 -5.10 -14.28 -12.07
N LEU A 19 -5.62 -14.72 -10.92
CA LEU A 19 -6.55 -13.92 -10.10
C LEU A 19 -5.96 -12.55 -9.74
N ALA A 20 -4.66 -12.52 -9.38
CA ALA A 20 -3.99 -11.27 -9.06
C ALA A 20 -3.75 -10.35 -10.28
N GLN A 21 -3.51 -10.93 -11.46
CA GLN A 21 -3.37 -10.18 -12.71
C GLN A 21 -4.72 -9.67 -13.23
N SER A 22 -5.77 -10.43 -13.00
CA SER A 22 -7.15 -10.03 -13.36
C SER A 22 -7.73 -8.94 -12.46
N GLY A 23 -6.98 -8.50 -11.43
CA GLY A 23 -7.42 -7.43 -10.53
C GLY A 23 -8.49 -7.85 -9.54
N VAL A 24 -8.72 -9.16 -9.35
CA VAL A 24 -9.75 -9.69 -8.44
C VAL A 24 -9.29 -9.65 -6.99
N CYS A 25 -8.04 -10.06 -6.75
CA CYS A 25 -7.45 -10.10 -5.41
C CYS A 25 -5.92 -10.15 -5.49
N SER A 26 -5.22 -10.07 -4.36
CA SER A 26 -3.78 -10.35 -4.31
C SER A 26 -3.50 -11.85 -4.41
N ARG A 27 -2.24 -12.23 -4.69
CA ARG A 27 -1.84 -13.66 -4.70
C ARG A 27 -2.08 -14.34 -3.36
N ARG A 28 -1.82 -13.65 -2.24
CA ARG A 28 -2.02 -14.18 -0.88
C ARG A 28 -3.49 -14.41 -0.57
N GLU A 29 -4.35 -13.46 -0.98
CA GLU A 29 -5.79 -13.62 -0.86
C GLU A 29 -6.28 -14.81 -1.69
N ALA A 30 -5.82 -14.94 -2.94
CA ALA A 30 -6.13 -16.09 -3.78
C ALA A 30 -5.71 -17.43 -3.14
N GLU A 31 -4.55 -17.50 -2.52
CA GLU A 31 -4.08 -18.67 -1.77
C GLU A 31 -4.98 -18.98 -0.58
N GLY A 32 -5.44 -17.96 0.14
CA GLY A 32 -6.43 -18.09 1.21
C GLY A 32 -7.76 -18.65 0.69
N LEU A 33 -8.29 -18.11 -0.41
CA LEU A 33 -9.54 -18.59 -1.03
C LEU A 33 -9.41 -20.04 -1.50
N ILE A 34 -8.26 -20.45 -2.06
CA ILE A 34 -8.01 -21.85 -2.44
C ILE A 34 -8.01 -22.74 -1.20
N GLY A 35 -7.30 -22.34 -0.14
CA GLY A 35 -7.27 -23.11 1.12
C GLY A 35 -8.62 -23.25 1.79
N GLU A 36 -9.50 -22.26 1.67
CA GLU A 36 -10.89 -22.31 2.15
C GLU A 36 -11.83 -23.07 1.20
N GLY A 37 -11.36 -23.49 0.01
CA GLY A 37 -12.15 -24.22 -0.98
C GLY A 37 -13.22 -23.38 -1.68
N LEU A 38 -12.94 -22.11 -1.89
CA LEU A 38 -13.85 -21.14 -2.48
C LEU A 38 -13.58 -20.88 -3.98
N VAL A 39 -12.63 -21.63 -4.58
CA VAL A 39 -12.18 -21.50 -5.96
C VAL A 39 -12.46 -22.79 -6.73
N TYR A 40 -13.04 -22.66 -7.92
CA TYR A 40 -13.38 -23.79 -8.79
C TYR A 40 -12.89 -23.55 -10.21
N ILE A 41 -12.48 -24.62 -10.91
CA ILE A 41 -12.19 -24.62 -12.35
C ILE A 41 -13.12 -25.66 -13.00
N ASP A 42 -13.93 -25.22 -13.96
CA ASP A 42 -14.91 -26.08 -14.68
C ASP A 42 -15.82 -26.87 -13.71
N GLY A 43 -16.15 -26.29 -12.56
CA GLY A 43 -16.95 -26.91 -11.51
C GLY A 43 -16.17 -27.82 -10.54
N GLU A 44 -14.88 -28.04 -10.77
CA GLU A 44 -13.99 -28.82 -9.91
C GLU A 44 -13.29 -27.91 -8.89
N ARG A 45 -13.34 -28.28 -7.61
CA ARG A 45 -12.70 -27.50 -6.55
C ARG A 45 -11.18 -27.50 -6.72
N VAL A 46 -10.60 -26.31 -6.59
CA VAL A 46 -9.15 -26.13 -6.51
C VAL A 46 -8.71 -26.23 -5.06
N ASP A 47 -7.92 -27.22 -4.71
CA ASP A 47 -7.38 -27.47 -3.36
C ASP A 47 -5.85 -27.37 -3.27
N ASP A 48 -5.18 -27.22 -4.41
CA ASP A 48 -3.71 -27.00 -4.50
C ASP A 48 -3.41 -25.58 -4.96
N VAL A 49 -2.65 -24.83 -4.17
CA VAL A 49 -2.17 -23.49 -4.50
C VAL A 49 -1.23 -23.47 -5.71
N GLY A 50 -0.63 -24.62 -6.04
CA GLY A 50 0.19 -24.83 -7.23
C GLY A 50 -0.62 -25.06 -8.52
N ARG A 51 -1.93 -25.31 -8.40
CA ARG A 51 -2.82 -25.61 -9.54
C ARG A 51 -2.69 -24.53 -10.62
N LYS A 52 -2.58 -25.01 -11.87
CA LYS A 52 -2.63 -24.16 -13.06
C LYS A 52 -4.02 -24.23 -13.69
N ILE A 53 -4.45 -23.10 -14.23
CA ILE A 53 -5.58 -23.02 -15.15
C ILE A 53 -5.04 -23.13 -16.57
N LEU A 54 -5.76 -23.84 -17.42
CA LEU A 54 -5.41 -24.10 -18.82
C LEU A 54 -6.24 -23.21 -19.75
N PRO A 55 -5.75 -22.94 -20.96
CA PRO A 55 -6.53 -22.24 -21.98
C PRO A 55 -7.91 -22.83 -22.19
N GLY A 56 -8.94 -21.99 -22.22
CA GLY A 56 -10.33 -22.40 -22.38
C GLY A 56 -11.06 -22.82 -21.11
N GLN A 57 -10.36 -23.08 -20.01
CA GLN A 57 -11.00 -23.40 -18.74
C GLN A 57 -11.70 -22.18 -18.10
N THR A 58 -12.73 -22.42 -17.31
CA THR A 58 -13.50 -21.39 -16.60
C THR A 58 -13.24 -21.46 -15.11
N LEU A 59 -12.77 -20.34 -14.52
CA LEU A 59 -12.63 -20.22 -13.08
C LEU A 59 -13.84 -19.52 -12.49
N THR A 60 -14.32 -20.06 -11.38
CA THR A 60 -15.45 -19.52 -10.61
C THR A 60 -15.04 -19.33 -9.15
N LEU A 61 -15.34 -18.15 -8.60
CA LEU A 61 -15.29 -17.90 -7.16
C LEU A 61 -16.71 -18.00 -6.60
N THR A 62 -16.87 -18.58 -5.41
CA THR A 62 -18.17 -18.64 -4.73
C THR A 62 -18.60 -17.28 -4.19
N ASP A 63 -19.90 -17.07 -3.94
CA ASP A 63 -20.41 -15.83 -3.29
C ASP A 63 -19.71 -15.56 -1.95
N LYS A 64 -19.35 -16.60 -1.21
CA LYS A 64 -18.58 -16.48 0.03
C LYS A 64 -17.17 -15.92 -0.21
N ALA A 65 -16.56 -16.22 -1.36
CA ALA A 65 -15.27 -15.63 -1.74
C ALA A 65 -15.39 -14.14 -1.97
N GLU A 66 -16.45 -13.66 -2.61
CA GLU A 66 -16.69 -12.22 -2.81
C GLU A 66 -16.77 -11.49 -1.48
N GLY A 67 -17.54 -12.00 -0.50
CA GLY A 67 -17.60 -11.41 0.84
C GLY A 67 -16.26 -11.43 1.59
N ARG A 68 -15.38 -12.40 1.29
CA ARG A 68 -14.01 -12.43 1.85
C ARG A 68 -13.07 -11.42 1.20
N LEU A 69 -13.38 -10.97 -0.01
CA LEU A 69 -12.60 -9.97 -0.76
C LEU A 69 -13.03 -8.53 -0.47
N GLU A 70 -14.10 -8.33 0.33
CA GLU A 70 -14.47 -7.00 0.81
C GLU A 70 -13.35 -6.44 1.70
N GLY A 71 -12.47 -5.63 1.07
CA GLY A 71 -11.37 -4.98 1.75
C GLY A 71 -11.83 -3.84 2.66
N PHE A 72 -11.19 -3.70 3.81
CA PHE A 72 -11.33 -2.51 4.65
C PHE A 72 -10.14 -1.58 4.43
N THR A 73 -10.43 -0.31 4.19
CA THR A 73 -9.41 0.72 4.03
C THR A 73 -9.69 1.88 5.00
N ALA A 74 -8.67 2.25 5.75
CA ALA A 74 -8.70 3.40 6.62
C ALA A 74 -7.63 4.42 6.22
N ILE A 75 -7.99 5.70 6.27
CA ILE A 75 -7.07 6.82 6.12
C ILE A 75 -6.81 7.38 7.50
N LEU A 76 -5.54 7.46 7.88
CA LEU A 76 -5.11 7.93 9.19
C LEU A 76 -4.19 9.16 9.02
N ASN A 77 -4.46 10.23 9.75
CA ASN A 77 -3.46 11.26 10.01
C ASN A 77 -2.57 10.77 11.16
N LYS A 78 -1.50 10.05 10.79
CA LYS A 78 -0.59 9.45 11.79
C LYS A 78 0.11 10.56 12.60
N PRO A 79 -0.01 10.59 13.93
CA PRO A 79 0.80 11.49 14.75
C PRO A 79 2.24 10.95 14.92
N VAL A 80 3.13 11.79 15.43
CA VAL A 80 4.46 11.36 15.89
C VAL A 80 4.34 10.38 17.06
N GLY A 81 5.37 9.53 17.27
CA GLY A 81 5.42 8.58 18.39
C GLY A 81 4.76 7.23 18.13
N PHE A 82 4.23 7.00 16.92
CA PHE A 82 3.64 5.72 16.51
C PHE A 82 4.41 5.13 15.35
N VAL A 83 4.67 3.82 15.38
CA VAL A 83 5.26 3.10 14.24
C VAL A 83 4.20 2.78 13.20
N SER A 84 4.54 2.87 11.92
CA SER A 84 3.57 2.62 10.83
C SER A 84 3.16 1.15 10.72
N GLY A 85 4.08 0.22 10.96
CA GLY A 85 3.89 -1.20 10.72
C GLY A 85 3.97 -2.07 11.98
N GLN A 86 4.76 -3.13 11.89
CA GLN A 86 4.94 -4.09 12.98
C GLN A 86 5.38 -3.40 14.28
N PRO A 87 4.82 -3.83 15.42
CA PRO A 87 5.22 -3.27 16.70
C PRO A 87 6.68 -3.60 16.97
N GLU A 88 7.45 -2.57 17.32
CA GLU A 88 8.77 -2.70 17.90
C GLU A 88 8.67 -2.58 19.43
N PRO A 89 9.54 -3.23 20.21
CA PRO A 89 9.50 -3.12 21.66
C PRO A 89 9.50 -1.65 22.11
N GLY A 90 8.51 -1.27 22.92
CA GLY A 90 8.33 0.10 23.41
C GLY A 90 7.56 1.05 22.54
N TYR A 91 7.13 0.64 21.32
CA TYR A 91 6.36 1.50 20.42
C TYR A 91 4.97 0.94 20.11
N THR A 92 4.02 1.85 19.91
CA THR A 92 2.62 1.51 19.58
C THR A 92 2.42 1.60 18.07
N PRO A 93 1.84 0.57 17.42
CA PRO A 93 1.51 0.60 16.00
C PRO A 93 0.38 1.60 15.72
N ALA A 94 0.48 2.32 14.59
CA ALA A 94 -0.49 3.32 14.16
C ALA A 94 -1.91 2.77 13.98
N VAL A 95 -2.06 1.49 13.64
CA VAL A 95 -3.37 0.81 13.53
C VAL A 95 -4.17 0.86 14.82
N ARG A 96 -3.53 0.99 15.99
CA ARG A 96 -4.21 1.13 17.29
C ARG A 96 -4.93 2.45 17.46
N LEU A 97 -4.69 3.42 16.59
CA LEU A 97 -5.39 4.71 16.57
C LEU A 97 -6.75 4.63 15.86
N LEU A 98 -7.06 3.55 15.15
CA LEU A 98 -8.34 3.36 14.46
C LEU A 98 -9.45 3.03 15.48
N THR A 99 -9.88 4.03 16.22
CA THR A 99 -10.90 3.93 17.24
C THR A 99 -12.08 4.84 16.92
N ARG A 100 -13.24 4.56 17.49
CA ARG A 100 -14.42 5.43 17.35
C ARG A 100 -14.16 6.85 17.83
N ALA A 101 -13.36 7.02 18.88
CA ALA A 101 -13.02 8.35 19.43
C ALA A 101 -12.12 9.18 18.49
N ALA A 102 -11.33 8.53 17.64
CA ALA A 102 -10.45 9.18 16.66
C ALA A 102 -11.10 9.36 15.29
N LEU A 103 -12.32 8.85 15.10
CA LEU A 103 -13.03 8.91 13.82
C LEU A 103 -13.47 10.35 13.54
N VAL A 104 -13.18 10.82 12.32
CA VAL A 104 -13.60 12.13 11.81
C VAL A 104 -14.56 11.93 10.64
N GLY A 105 -15.64 12.69 10.61
CA GLY A 105 -16.69 12.59 9.58
C GLY A 105 -17.82 11.63 9.97
N ASP A 106 -18.65 11.31 9.00
CA ASP A 106 -19.92 10.60 9.19
C ASP A 106 -19.79 9.06 9.05
N SER A 107 -18.59 8.53 8.94
CA SER A 107 -18.38 7.07 8.85
C SER A 107 -18.85 6.40 10.16
N VAL A 108 -19.62 5.35 10.01
CA VAL A 108 -20.11 4.55 11.15
C VAL A 108 -19.28 3.28 11.37
N THR A 109 -18.41 2.96 10.43
CA THR A 109 -17.64 1.71 10.43
C THR A 109 -16.24 1.94 10.96
N ILE A 110 -15.87 1.17 11.96
CA ILE A 110 -14.49 1.03 12.46
C ILE A 110 -14.05 -0.42 12.23
N PRO A 111 -12.74 -0.66 12.01
CA PRO A 111 -12.27 -2.02 11.83
C PRO A 111 -12.45 -2.85 13.11
N ASP A 112 -12.69 -4.14 12.94
CA ASP A 112 -12.64 -5.11 14.03
C ASP A 112 -11.23 -5.12 14.65
N ALA A 113 -11.13 -5.31 15.98
CA ALA A 113 -9.85 -5.37 16.69
C ALA A 113 -8.93 -6.52 16.23
N GLN A 114 -9.51 -7.57 15.65
CA GLN A 114 -8.80 -8.72 15.09
C GLN A 114 -8.42 -8.52 13.61
N MET A 115 -8.95 -7.48 12.95
CA MET A 115 -8.69 -7.21 11.55
C MET A 115 -7.24 -6.78 11.35
N SER A 116 -6.52 -7.50 10.48
CA SER A 116 -5.17 -7.12 10.07
C SER A 116 -5.26 -6.04 9.00
N LEU A 117 -4.76 -4.85 9.31
CA LEU A 117 -4.71 -3.71 8.39
C LEU A 117 -3.25 -3.24 8.26
N PRO A 118 -2.49 -3.82 7.35
CA PRO A 118 -1.13 -3.38 7.09
C PRO A 118 -1.10 -1.97 6.49
N PRO A 119 -0.05 -1.17 6.76
CA PRO A 119 0.11 0.13 6.14
C PRO A 119 0.50 0.01 4.66
N LEU A 120 -0.08 0.85 3.82
CA LEU A 120 0.31 1.03 2.42
C LEU A 120 1.38 2.13 2.32
N GLY A 121 2.60 1.77 2.63
CA GLY A 121 3.72 2.69 2.81
C GLY A 121 4.07 2.87 4.28
N ARG A 122 5.08 3.68 4.54
CA ARG A 122 5.60 3.89 5.89
C ARG A 122 5.93 5.35 6.12
N LEU A 123 5.64 5.81 7.32
CA LEU A 123 6.16 7.05 7.90
C LEU A 123 7.01 6.67 9.12
N ASP A 124 8.09 7.39 9.33
CA ASP A 124 8.95 7.20 10.48
C ASP A 124 8.24 7.57 11.80
N LEU A 125 8.85 7.19 12.91
CA LEU A 125 8.30 7.41 14.26
C LEU A 125 8.04 8.89 14.54
N ASP A 126 8.94 9.75 14.11
CA ASP A 126 8.92 11.21 14.27
C ASP A 126 8.25 11.94 13.10
N SER A 127 7.80 11.22 12.09
CA SER A 127 7.03 11.75 10.97
C SER A 127 5.53 11.69 11.23
N HIS A 128 4.77 12.64 10.71
CA HIS A 128 3.32 12.70 10.81
C HIS A 128 2.67 12.96 9.45
N GLY A 129 1.40 12.60 9.31
CA GLY A 129 0.62 12.87 8.11
C GLY A 129 -0.13 11.65 7.59
N LEU A 130 -0.44 11.66 6.31
CA LEU A 130 -1.28 10.66 5.66
C LEU A 130 -0.65 9.27 5.69
N LEU A 131 -1.35 8.33 6.31
CA LEU A 131 -1.04 6.90 6.27
C LEU A 131 -2.31 6.13 5.89
N ILE A 132 -2.22 5.31 4.85
CA ILE A 132 -3.30 4.42 4.44
C ILE A 132 -3.04 3.05 5.06
N LEU A 133 -4.06 2.50 5.70
CA LEU A 133 -4.08 1.15 6.27
C LEU A 133 -5.14 0.35 5.54
N SER A 134 -4.78 -0.80 4.95
CA SER A 134 -5.73 -1.58 4.17
C SER A 134 -5.36 -3.05 4.13
N ASN A 135 -6.36 -3.91 4.11
CA ASN A 135 -6.21 -5.33 3.79
C ASN A 135 -6.61 -5.66 2.34
N ASP A 136 -6.96 -4.65 1.53
CA ASP A 136 -7.21 -4.81 0.09
C ASP A 136 -5.88 -4.93 -0.66
N GLY A 137 -5.57 -6.12 -1.15
CA GLY A 137 -4.33 -6.41 -1.86
C GLY A 137 -4.27 -5.79 -3.27
N VAL A 138 -5.40 -5.50 -3.89
CA VAL A 138 -5.47 -4.79 -5.18
C VAL A 138 -5.11 -3.33 -4.99
N LEU A 139 -5.70 -2.69 -3.98
CA LEU A 139 -5.36 -1.32 -3.60
C LEU A 139 -3.88 -1.21 -3.20
N ALA A 140 -3.38 -2.16 -2.40
CA ALA A 140 -1.98 -2.19 -2.00
C ALA A 140 -1.04 -2.21 -3.22
N LYS A 141 -1.33 -3.04 -4.22
CA LYS A 141 -0.56 -3.10 -5.46
C LYS A 141 -0.61 -1.79 -6.25
N ALA A 142 -1.76 -1.12 -6.30
CA ALA A 142 -1.93 0.15 -6.98
C ALA A 142 -1.14 1.29 -6.28
N VAL A 143 -1.12 1.30 -4.93
CA VAL A 143 -0.52 2.39 -4.14
C VAL A 143 0.99 2.23 -3.94
N ILE A 144 1.44 1.00 -3.62
CA ILE A 144 2.84 0.73 -3.25
C ILE A 144 3.52 -0.34 -4.12
N GLY A 145 2.85 -0.80 -5.16
CA GLY A 145 3.43 -1.78 -6.09
C GLY A 145 4.60 -1.19 -6.90
N PRO A 146 5.47 -2.05 -7.47
CA PRO A 146 6.62 -1.60 -8.26
C PRO A 146 6.28 -0.75 -9.49
N GLN A 147 5.04 -0.86 -9.97
CA GLN A 147 4.51 -0.12 -11.11
C GLN A 147 3.56 1.00 -10.70
N SER A 148 3.54 1.36 -9.41
CA SER A 148 2.72 2.48 -8.95
C SER A 148 3.31 3.79 -9.49
N GLU A 149 2.46 4.60 -10.11
CA GLU A 149 2.79 5.94 -10.61
C GLU A 149 2.32 7.03 -9.63
N LEU A 150 1.83 6.63 -8.44
CA LEU A 150 1.38 7.56 -7.44
C LEU A 150 2.56 8.26 -6.77
N ASP A 151 2.67 9.55 -6.99
CA ASP A 151 3.64 10.41 -6.29
C ASP A 151 3.31 10.44 -4.78
N LYS A 152 4.34 10.38 -3.96
CA LYS A 152 4.27 10.59 -2.52
C LYS A 152 4.94 11.92 -2.21
N GLU A 153 4.17 12.87 -1.71
CA GLU A 153 4.66 14.20 -1.37
C GLU A 153 4.96 14.32 0.13
N TYR A 154 6.12 14.87 0.44
CA TYR A 154 6.57 15.13 1.81
C TYR A 154 6.96 16.60 1.97
N ILE A 155 6.45 17.24 3.01
CA ILE A 155 6.92 18.57 3.42
C ILE A 155 7.95 18.36 4.52
N VAL A 156 9.20 18.64 4.19
CA VAL A 156 10.34 18.40 5.08
C VAL A 156 10.87 19.71 5.62
N ARG A 157 11.07 19.78 6.94
CA ARG A 157 11.78 20.89 7.59
C ARG A 157 13.27 20.58 7.57
N VAL A 158 14.06 21.45 7.00
CA VAL A 158 15.51 21.31 6.91
C VAL A 158 16.22 22.46 7.58
N ALA A 159 17.32 22.18 8.28
CA ALA A 159 18.24 23.18 8.79
C ALA A 159 19.38 23.40 7.79
N GLY A 160 19.94 24.59 7.77
CA GLY A 160 21.05 24.94 6.91
C GLY A 160 20.64 25.74 5.67
N ARG A 161 21.58 25.86 4.75
CA ARG A 161 21.43 26.63 3.52
C ARG A 161 20.67 25.82 2.47
N ILE A 162 19.65 26.44 1.88
CA ILE A 162 18.90 25.90 0.75
C ILE A 162 19.26 26.76 -0.45
N ASP A 163 20.05 26.21 -1.36
CA ASP A 163 20.44 26.86 -2.62
C ASP A 163 20.22 25.94 -3.82
N GLU A 164 20.38 26.47 -5.02
CA GLU A 164 20.12 25.72 -6.25
C GLU A 164 21.10 24.55 -6.46
N GLU A 165 22.29 24.58 -5.89
CA GLU A 165 23.24 23.47 -5.94
C GLU A 165 22.70 22.27 -5.16
N VAL A 166 22.26 22.47 -3.91
CA VAL A 166 21.65 21.44 -3.06
C VAL A 166 20.36 20.92 -3.70
N LEU A 167 19.50 21.82 -4.20
CA LEU A 167 18.25 21.44 -4.87
C LEU A 167 18.53 20.65 -6.16
N GLY A 168 19.58 21.02 -6.89
CA GLY A 168 20.02 20.30 -8.10
C GLY A 168 20.40 18.85 -7.80
N HIS A 169 21.14 18.60 -6.72
CA HIS A 169 21.49 17.23 -6.30
C HIS A 169 20.24 16.40 -5.95
N LEU A 170 19.28 16.96 -5.23
CA LEU A 170 18.03 16.28 -4.90
C LEU A 170 17.21 15.97 -6.15
N ARG A 171 17.12 16.89 -7.10
CA ARG A 171 16.40 16.72 -8.37
C ARG A 171 17.07 15.71 -9.31
N HIS A 172 18.39 15.58 -9.26
CA HIS A 172 19.14 14.60 -10.07
C HIS A 172 19.03 13.19 -9.51
N GLY A 173 18.79 13.04 -8.23
CA GLY A 173 18.84 11.80 -7.47
C GLY A 173 20.18 11.63 -6.75
N LEU A 174 20.10 11.14 -5.53
CA LEU A 174 21.24 10.90 -4.66
C LEU A 174 21.68 9.44 -4.75
N SER A 175 22.92 9.17 -4.40
CA SER A 175 23.38 7.80 -4.16
C SER A 175 23.42 7.54 -2.65
N LEU A 176 22.77 6.46 -2.21
CA LEU A 176 22.76 6.01 -0.82
C LEU A 176 23.21 4.55 -0.78
N ASP A 177 24.25 4.26 0.00
CA ASP A 177 24.83 2.92 0.13
C ASP A 177 25.15 2.24 -1.22
N GLY A 178 25.65 3.05 -2.17
CA GLY A 178 26.00 2.59 -3.52
C GLY A 178 24.81 2.37 -4.45
N ARG A 179 23.59 2.70 -4.02
CA ARG A 179 22.37 2.61 -4.84
C ARG A 179 21.96 4.01 -5.28
N GLN A 180 21.74 4.17 -6.58
CA GLN A 180 21.17 5.40 -7.12
C GLN A 180 19.70 5.50 -6.74
N LEU A 181 19.32 6.58 -6.05
CA LEU A 181 17.93 6.88 -5.74
C LEU A 181 17.24 7.52 -6.96
N ARG A 182 15.92 7.41 -7.02
CA ARG A 182 15.14 8.08 -8.06
C ARG A 182 15.23 9.60 -7.89
N PRO A 183 15.24 10.39 -9.00
CA PRO A 183 15.09 11.83 -8.94
C PRO A 183 13.82 12.25 -8.19
N ALA A 184 13.93 13.31 -7.40
CA ALA A 184 12.79 13.89 -6.69
C ALA A 184 12.31 15.17 -7.36
N LYS A 185 11.01 15.41 -7.39
CA LYS A 185 10.46 16.74 -7.68
C LYS A 185 10.60 17.57 -6.41
N VAL A 186 11.42 18.62 -6.44
CA VAL A 186 11.74 19.42 -5.26
C VAL A 186 11.35 20.87 -5.48
N SER A 187 10.55 21.41 -4.56
CA SER A 187 10.20 22.83 -4.50
C SER A 187 10.43 23.42 -3.11
N VAL A 188 10.78 24.70 -3.06
CA VAL A 188 10.96 25.43 -1.82
C VAL A 188 9.62 26.00 -1.38
N VAL A 189 9.08 25.51 -0.27
CA VAL A 189 7.83 26.02 0.32
C VAL A 189 8.10 27.31 1.11
N SER A 190 9.20 27.34 1.88
CA SER A 190 9.64 28.55 2.58
C SER A 190 11.16 28.50 2.79
N ASN A 191 11.84 29.60 2.47
CA ASN A 191 13.28 29.77 2.70
C ASN A 191 13.50 31.08 3.46
N PRO A 192 13.62 31.04 4.79
CA PRO A 192 13.92 32.23 5.58
C PRO A 192 15.37 32.64 5.37
N GLN A 193 15.66 33.49 4.37
CA GLN A 193 17.00 33.87 3.94
C GLN A 193 17.80 34.72 4.95
N SER A 194 17.27 35.13 6.10
CA SER A 194 17.87 36.24 6.79
C SER A 194 18.31 36.04 8.23
N HIS A 195 18.15 34.88 8.85
CA HIS A 195 18.58 34.73 10.27
C HIS A 195 19.12 33.33 10.53
N ALA A 196 20.33 33.26 11.07
CA ALA A 196 20.97 32.05 11.54
C ALA A 196 20.01 31.24 12.46
N GLY A 197 19.78 29.99 12.14
CA GLY A 197 18.99 29.07 12.95
C GLY A 197 17.53 28.88 12.54
N ARG A 198 17.02 29.49 11.49
CA ARG A 198 15.67 29.19 10.97
C ARG A 198 15.69 28.06 9.96
N ALA A 199 14.83 27.07 10.19
CA ALA A 199 14.66 25.96 9.27
C ALA A 199 13.81 26.36 8.06
N GLY A 200 14.26 26.05 6.85
CA GLY A 200 13.46 26.12 5.63
C GLY A 200 12.50 24.93 5.50
N ARG A 201 11.60 25.01 4.54
CA ARG A 201 10.69 23.89 4.18
C ARG A 201 10.84 23.56 2.71
N LEU A 202 11.00 22.28 2.42
CA LEU A 202 11.01 21.74 1.07
C LEU A 202 9.79 20.83 0.90
N ALA A 203 9.16 20.88 -0.27
CA ALA A 203 8.25 19.85 -0.72
C ALA A 203 9.03 18.91 -1.65
N LEU A 204 9.00 17.63 -1.32
CA LEU A 204 9.68 16.54 -2.04
C LEU A 204 8.64 15.56 -2.50
N ALA A 205 8.57 15.25 -3.79
CA ALA A 205 7.69 14.23 -4.32
C ALA A 205 8.47 13.26 -5.22
N TRP A 206 8.16 11.98 -5.09
CA TRP A 206 8.65 10.90 -5.96
C TRP A 206 7.63 9.77 -6.04
N GLY A 207 7.57 9.08 -7.19
CA GLY A 207 6.74 7.92 -7.47
C GLY A 207 7.55 6.62 -7.56
#